data_a79a3f69b707c15756f9e25297084a6e
#
_entry.id   a79a3f69b707c15756f9e25297084a6e
#
_cell.length_a   1.000
_cell.length_b   1.000
_cell.length_c   1.000
_cell.angle_alpha   90.00
_cell.angle_beta   90.00
_cell.angle_gamma   90.00
#
_symmetry.space_group_name_H-M   'P 1'
#
loop_
_entity.id
_entity.type
_entity.pdbx_description
1 polymer ?
#
loop_
_entity_poly.entity_id
_entity_poly.type
_entity_poly.pdbx_seq_one_letter_code
_entity_poly.pdbx_strand_id
1 'polypeptide(L)'
;MKYLVVQTKQIGDVLISTALCNNLKQNEPTGEVHYLVMDYCAGMAQGNPNIDRLIVIEKARRNDWRYMKDLLLDIRRENYDVVVNSQGQMIGLLTCLFSGARLRIGFDSFPWRLGHNRIVRFRKDTEFQGNSTLVDDRFSLLKPLKLAREDRNYHLWLSEEEKQQGRETLQAAGVDPARSLIAMGVNSLGHYKRWPIDCFAQVAQWLIEQHNAQILIYCGPGEEEYNRSLKPLLSTELQASVFDHIKTRSVRELVGLFAHCQLFVGNDTGPRHMAQAIDLPLLTIVAPGGDKIIANPVNHPRYQAIDIFDAKGAETDQLSALNKNGTNEQLYRLITPEMVTERLSTLIAQLKAT
;
A
#
# COMPACT_ATOMS: atom_id res chain seq x y z
N MET A 1 4.82 22.14 18.75
CA MET A 1 3.38 22.16 18.32
C MET A 1 2.78 20.78 18.48
N LYS A 2 1.44 20.72 18.52
CA LYS A 2 0.70 19.45 18.58
C LYS A 2 -0.11 19.24 17.30
N TYR A 3 0.16 18.15 16.63
CA TYR A 3 -0.39 17.82 15.32
C TYR A 3 -1.36 16.65 15.40
N LEU A 4 -2.44 16.71 14.62
CA LEU A 4 -3.30 15.55 14.35
C LEU A 4 -3.37 15.30 12.85
N VAL A 5 -2.91 14.14 12.41
CA VAL A 5 -3.13 13.63 11.05
C VAL A 5 -4.36 12.75 11.06
N VAL A 6 -5.22 12.87 10.05
CA VAL A 6 -6.48 12.11 9.95
C VAL A 6 -6.52 11.31 8.65
N GLN A 7 -6.58 9.98 8.75
CA GLN A 7 -6.79 9.09 7.61
C GLN A 7 -7.52 7.81 8.06
N THR A 8 -8.78 7.66 7.66
CA THR A 8 -9.62 6.53 8.08
C THR A 8 -10.12 5.68 6.89
N LYS A 9 -9.43 5.74 5.75
CA LYS A 9 -9.75 4.93 4.57
C LYS A 9 -9.03 3.58 4.59
N GLN A 10 -8.58 3.13 3.43
CA GLN A 10 -7.98 1.81 3.23
C GLN A 10 -6.53 1.73 3.76
N ILE A 11 -6.06 0.51 3.93
CA ILE A 11 -4.73 0.18 4.46
C ILE A 11 -3.61 0.94 3.72
N GLY A 12 -3.63 0.96 2.38
CA GLY A 12 -2.64 1.68 1.58
C GLY A 12 -2.66 3.20 1.83
N ASP A 13 -3.85 3.81 1.93
CA ASP A 13 -4.01 5.24 2.23
C ASP A 13 -3.43 5.60 3.61
N VAL A 14 -3.70 4.75 4.62
CA VAL A 14 -3.18 4.94 5.98
C VAL A 14 -1.67 4.83 5.97
N LEU A 15 -1.12 3.81 5.31
CA LEU A 15 0.32 3.59 5.24
C LEU A 15 1.05 4.75 4.54
N ILE A 16 0.58 5.19 3.36
CA ILE A 16 1.15 6.35 2.65
C ILE A 16 1.08 7.61 3.51
N SER A 17 -0.01 7.82 4.26
CA SER A 17 -0.16 9.02 5.09
C SER A 17 0.73 9.01 6.34
N THR A 18 1.38 7.88 6.71
CA THR A 18 2.42 7.90 7.76
C THR A 18 3.59 8.79 7.39
N ALA A 19 3.87 8.97 6.09
CA ALA A 19 4.90 9.90 5.63
C ALA A 19 4.61 11.34 6.08
N LEU A 20 3.34 11.75 6.22
CA LEU A 20 2.98 13.06 6.78
C LEU A 20 3.40 13.16 8.25
N CYS A 21 3.11 12.13 9.04
CA CYS A 21 3.53 12.06 10.45
C CYS A 21 5.04 12.11 10.58
N ASN A 22 5.76 11.33 9.75
CA ASN A 22 7.22 11.29 9.74
C ASN A 22 7.80 12.68 9.49
N ASN A 23 7.31 13.40 8.49
CA ASN A 23 7.79 14.73 8.16
C ASN A 23 7.48 15.77 9.24
N LEU A 24 6.29 15.72 9.84
CA LEU A 24 5.95 16.61 10.95
C LEU A 24 6.92 16.41 12.12
N LYS A 25 7.16 15.17 12.53
CA LYS A 25 8.06 14.85 13.65
C LYS A 25 9.52 15.19 13.34
N GLN A 26 10.01 14.91 12.15
CA GLN A 26 11.39 15.20 11.74
C GLN A 26 11.68 16.70 11.64
N ASN A 27 10.68 17.51 11.27
CA ASN A 27 10.83 18.97 11.21
C ASN A 27 10.62 19.64 12.58
N GLU A 28 9.91 19.01 13.48
CA GLU A 28 9.72 19.47 14.86
C GLU A 28 9.84 18.30 15.86
N PRO A 29 11.07 17.90 16.20
CA PRO A 29 11.31 16.72 17.05
C PRO A 29 10.66 16.80 18.44
N THR A 30 10.48 18.01 18.98
CA THR A 30 9.79 18.26 20.25
C THR A 30 8.27 18.37 20.11
N GLY A 31 7.76 18.41 18.89
CA GLY A 31 6.36 18.43 18.59
C GLY A 31 5.70 17.07 18.88
N GLU A 32 4.44 17.09 19.18
CA GLU A 32 3.63 15.90 19.44
C GLU A 32 2.77 15.58 18.20
N VAL A 33 2.92 14.38 17.64
CA VAL A 33 2.22 13.95 16.42
C VAL A 33 1.28 12.81 16.77
N HIS A 34 -0.02 13.05 16.64
CA HIS A 34 -1.07 12.05 16.79
C HIS A 34 -1.62 11.65 15.42
N TYR A 35 -2.03 10.38 15.29
CA TYR A 35 -2.59 9.86 14.05
C TYR A 35 -3.93 9.17 14.30
N LEU A 36 -4.99 9.63 13.63
CA LEU A 36 -6.35 9.09 13.73
C LEU A 36 -6.61 8.12 12.58
N VAL A 37 -6.89 6.85 12.91
CA VAL A 37 -7.10 5.77 11.95
C VAL A 37 -8.27 4.86 12.37
N MET A 38 -8.71 3.98 11.45
CA MET A 38 -9.64 2.90 11.79
C MET A 38 -8.88 1.71 12.39
N ASP A 39 -9.55 0.91 13.22
CA ASP A 39 -9.00 -0.28 13.90
C ASP A 39 -8.33 -1.27 12.94
N TYR A 40 -8.99 -1.61 11.83
CA TYR A 40 -8.45 -2.56 10.84
C TYR A 40 -7.20 -2.05 10.09
N CYS A 41 -6.90 -0.76 10.19
CA CYS A 41 -5.71 -0.14 9.60
C CYS A 41 -4.64 0.22 10.64
N ALA A 42 -4.94 0.15 11.94
CA ALA A 42 -4.06 0.61 13.02
C ALA A 42 -2.66 -0.05 12.95
N GLY A 43 -2.62 -1.33 12.58
CA GLY A 43 -1.37 -2.08 12.40
C GLY A 43 -0.38 -1.46 11.42
N MET A 44 -0.85 -0.61 10.48
CA MET A 44 0.02 0.06 9.50
C MET A 44 0.81 1.22 10.09
N ALA A 45 0.35 1.79 11.19
CA ALA A 45 0.99 2.92 11.87
C ALA A 45 1.63 2.53 13.21
N GLN A 46 1.34 1.32 13.70
CA GLN A 46 1.85 0.83 14.97
C GLN A 46 3.38 0.68 14.96
N GLY A 47 4.03 1.10 16.05
CA GLY A 47 5.49 1.04 16.17
C GLY A 47 6.25 2.14 15.40
N ASN A 48 5.54 3.06 14.74
CA ASN A 48 6.17 4.18 14.06
C ASN A 48 6.72 5.19 15.10
N PRO A 49 8.04 5.41 15.17
CA PRO A 49 8.67 6.29 16.16
C PRO A 49 8.30 7.77 15.99
N ASN A 50 7.72 8.14 14.85
CA ASN A 50 7.29 9.50 14.54
C ASN A 50 5.80 9.74 14.84
N ILE A 51 5.13 8.79 15.48
CA ILE A 51 3.74 8.90 15.92
C ILE A 51 3.71 8.73 17.45
N ASP A 52 3.50 9.81 18.17
CA ASP A 52 3.48 9.81 19.64
C ASP A 52 2.20 9.15 20.18
N ARG A 53 1.09 9.26 19.45
CA ARG A 53 -0.18 8.61 19.81
C ARG A 53 -0.99 8.19 18.60
N LEU A 54 -1.39 6.94 18.60
CA LEU A 54 -2.34 6.40 17.63
C LEU A 54 -3.75 6.46 18.24
N ILE A 55 -4.65 7.20 17.58
CA ILE A 55 -6.06 7.28 17.96
C ILE A 55 -6.84 6.35 17.04
N VAL A 56 -7.49 5.36 17.62
CA VAL A 56 -8.14 4.29 16.87
C VAL A 56 -9.65 4.39 16.96
N ILE A 57 -10.32 4.41 15.82
CA ILE A 57 -11.79 4.34 15.73
C ILE A 57 -12.20 2.90 15.46
N GLU A 58 -13.04 2.35 16.31
CA GLU A 58 -13.64 1.03 16.13
C GLU A 58 -14.65 1.07 14.96
N LYS A 59 -14.40 0.29 13.91
CA LYS A 59 -15.28 0.22 12.73
C LYS A 59 -16.72 -0.14 13.11
N ALA A 60 -16.89 -1.05 14.07
CA ALA A 60 -18.21 -1.47 14.56
C ALA A 60 -18.99 -0.33 15.22
N ARG A 61 -18.31 0.64 15.84
CA ARG A 61 -18.90 1.73 16.61
C ARG A 61 -18.93 3.08 15.87
N ARG A 62 -18.45 3.12 14.65
CA ARG A 62 -18.36 4.39 13.87
C ARG A 62 -19.69 5.11 13.68
N ASN A 63 -20.81 4.38 13.77
CA ASN A 63 -22.16 4.93 13.66
C ASN A 63 -22.82 5.14 15.04
N ASP A 64 -22.16 4.80 16.14
CA ASP A 64 -22.61 5.10 17.50
C ASP A 64 -22.31 6.57 17.82
N TRP A 65 -23.38 7.38 17.91
CA TRP A 65 -23.27 8.80 18.12
C TRP A 65 -22.66 9.16 19.49
N ARG A 66 -22.85 8.34 20.53
CA ARG A 66 -22.26 8.56 21.86
C ARG A 66 -20.76 8.35 21.82
N TYR A 67 -20.33 7.24 21.22
CA TYR A 67 -18.92 6.95 21.01
C TYR A 67 -18.23 8.04 20.19
N MET A 68 -18.85 8.49 19.09
CA MET A 68 -18.29 9.55 18.26
C MET A 68 -18.26 10.90 18.96
N LYS A 69 -19.27 11.22 19.78
CA LYS A 69 -19.30 12.42 20.61
C LYS A 69 -18.13 12.43 21.60
N ASP A 70 -17.93 11.32 22.32
CA ASP A 70 -16.87 11.19 23.32
C ASP A 70 -15.49 11.32 22.65
N LEU A 71 -15.28 10.65 21.52
CA LEU A 71 -14.07 10.79 20.71
C LEU A 71 -13.80 12.26 20.31
N LEU A 72 -14.82 12.96 19.82
CA LEU A 72 -14.66 14.38 19.41
C LEU A 72 -14.38 15.29 20.59
N LEU A 73 -14.97 15.02 21.77
CA LEU A 73 -14.66 15.73 23.00
C LEU A 73 -13.22 15.49 23.46
N ASP A 74 -12.73 14.26 23.36
CA ASP A 74 -11.34 13.94 23.67
C ASP A 74 -10.37 14.63 22.70
N ILE A 75 -10.67 14.61 21.38
CA ILE A 75 -9.92 15.37 20.38
C ILE A 75 -9.88 16.86 20.73
N ARG A 76 -11.00 17.43 21.20
CA ARG A 76 -11.07 18.84 21.61
C ARG A 76 -10.19 19.16 22.81
N ARG A 77 -10.14 18.26 23.79
CA ARG A 77 -9.33 18.42 25.02
C ARG A 77 -7.82 18.38 24.75
N GLU A 78 -7.41 17.73 23.66
CA GLU A 78 -6.01 17.62 23.26
C GLU A 78 -5.38 18.95 22.80
N ASN A 79 -6.21 19.97 22.47
CA ASN A 79 -5.75 21.31 22.07
C ASN A 79 -4.73 21.29 20.92
N TYR A 80 -5.05 20.65 19.82
CA TYR A 80 -4.19 20.61 18.65
C TYR A 80 -3.95 21.99 18.04
N ASP A 81 -2.71 22.28 17.67
CA ASP A 81 -2.33 23.47 16.91
C ASP A 81 -2.73 23.30 15.43
N VAL A 82 -2.48 22.10 14.89
CA VAL A 82 -2.65 21.77 13.47
C VAL A 82 -3.39 20.44 13.30
N VAL A 83 -4.40 20.45 12.44
CA VAL A 83 -5.04 19.22 11.93
C VAL A 83 -4.77 19.10 10.43
N VAL A 84 -4.22 17.96 10.00
CA VAL A 84 -4.01 17.61 8.58
C VAL A 84 -4.99 16.50 8.22
N ASN A 85 -6.07 16.86 7.52
CA ASN A 85 -7.07 15.90 7.05
C ASN A 85 -6.73 15.42 5.64
N SER A 86 -6.18 14.21 5.53
CA SER A 86 -5.72 13.63 4.27
C SER A 86 -6.81 12.91 3.48
N GLN A 87 -8.08 13.10 3.86
CA GLN A 87 -9.23 12.41 3.26
C GLN A 87 -10.48 13.29 3.15
N GLY A 88 -11.40 12.89 2.27
CA GLY A 88 -12.75 13.47 2.18
C GLY A 88 -13.77 12.49 2.76
N GLN A 89 -14.08 12.58 4.06
CA GLN A 89 -15.09 11.79 4.76
C GLN A 89 -15.67 12.57 5.95
N MET A 90 -16.86 12.17 6.41
CA MET A 90 -17.56 12.80 7.55
C MET A 90 -16.70 12.84 8.81
N ILE A 91 -15.99 11.76 9.12
CA ILE A 91 -15.10 11.69 10.29
C ILE A 91 -14.03 12.79 10.23
N GLY A 92 -13.39 12.98 9.07
CA GLY A 92 -12.39 14.02 8.86
C GLY A 92 -12.97 15.43 9.01
N LEU A 93 -14.17 15.67 8.46
CA LEU A 93 -14.90 16.93 8.61
C LEU A 93 -15.19 17.24 10.09
N LEU A 94 -15.80 16.29 10.81
CA LEU A 94 -16.16 16.46 12.22
C LEU A 94 -14.89 16.66 13.08
N THR A 95 -13.85 15.88 12.85
CA THR A 95 -12.56 16.04 13.54
C THR A 95 -12.01 17.46 13.35
N CYS A 96 -12.00 17.97 12.13
CA CYS A 96 -11.54 19.33 11.85
C CYS A 96 -12.38 20.38 12.59
N LEU A 97 -13.71 20.28 12.51
CA LEU A 97 -14.61 21.27 13.12
C LEU A 97 -14.53 21.26 14.65
N PHE A 98 -14.45 20.09 15.25
CA PHE A 98 -14.48 19.94 16.71
C PHE A 98 -13.12 20.02 17.38
N SER A 99 -12.00 19.83 16.66
CA SER A 99 -10.65 19.89 17.22
C SER A 99 -10.30 21.21 17.90
N GLY A 100 -10.89 22.31 17.42
CA GLY A 100 -10.52 23.66 17.84
C GLY A 100 -9.14 24.10 17.35
N ALA A 101 -8.51 23.33 16.48
CA ALA A 101 -7.20 23.65 15.95
C ALA A 101 -7.19 24.98 15.18
N ARG A 102 -6.13 25.75 15.41
CA ARG A 102 -5.92 27.04 14.72
C ARG A 102 -5.75 26.85 13.21
N LEU A 103 -5.06 25.79 12.80
CA LEU A 103 -4.82 25.48 11.40
C LEU A 103 -5.43 24.11 11.06
N ARG A 104 -6.34 24.09 10.10
CA ARG A 104 -7.02 22.88 9.62
C ARG A 104 -6.83 22.77 8.12
N ILE A 105 -5.93 21.88 7.72
CA ILE A 105 -5.49 21.67 6.33
C ILE A 105 -6.23 20.49 5.73
N GLY A 106 -6.69 20.60 4.51
CA GLY A 106 -7.28 19.48 3.79
C GLY A 106 -7.54 19.81 2.33
N PHE A 107 -7.96 18.80 1.56
CA PHE A 107 -8.22 18.94 0.14
C PHE A 107 -9.51 19.72 -0.16
N ASP A 108 -9.52 20.39 -1.32
CA ASP A 108 -10.69 21.06 -1.89
C ASP A 108 -11.68 20.02 -2.42
N SER A 109 -12.53 19.52 -1.55
CA SER A 109 -13.56 18.54 -1.87
C SER A 109 -14.82 18.83 -1.07
N PHE A 110 -15.91 19.24 -1.75
CA PHE A 110 -17.21 19.49 -1.11
C PHE A 110 -17.91 18.16 -0.74
N PRO A 111 -18.54 18.07 0.45
CA PRO A 111 -18.69 19.10 1.49
C PRO A 111 -17.54 19.14 2.51
N TRP A 112 -16.52 18.28 2.37
CA TRP A 112 -15.47 18.05 3.36
C TRP A 112 -14.59 19.28 3.63
N ARG A 113 -14.43 20.14 2.60
CA ARG A 113 -13.68 21.38 2.69
C ARG A 113 -14.22 22.37 3.74
N LEU A 114 -15.49 22.23 4.15
CA LEU A 114 -16.10 23.09 5.18
C LEU A 114 -15.40 22.97 6.55
N GLY A 115 -14.70 21.88 6.81
CA GLY A 115 -13.88 21.72 8.02
C GLY A 115 -12.52 22.40 7.96
N HIS A 116 -12.06 22.82 6.78
CA HIS A 116 -10.72 23.33 6.55
C HIS A 116 -10.70 24.86 6.51
N ASN A 117 -9.67 25.49 7.11
CA ASN A 117 -9.38 26.90 6.92
C ASN A 117 -8.13 27.13 6.07
N ARG A 118 -7.45 26.05 5.67
CA ARG A 118 -6.40 26.05 4.64
C ARG A 118 -6.68 24.91 3.66
N ILE A 119 -7.07 25.29 2.46
CA ILE A 119 -7.51 24.36 1.41
C ILE A 119 -6.36 24.13 0.42
N VAL A 120 -6.12 22.86 0.09
CA VAL A 120 -5.16 22.43 -0.92
C VAL A 120 -5.94 21.78 -2.07
N ARG A 121 -5.63 22.17 -3.31
CA ARG A 121 -6.31 21.63 -4.50
C ARG A 121 -5.60 20.35 -4.95
N PHE A 122 -6.33 19.25 -4.84
CA PHE A 122 -5.86 17.94 -5.27
C PHE A 122 -5.37 17.98 -6.73
N ARG A 123 -4.18 17.45 -6.99
CA ARG A 123 -3.46 17.45 -8.29
C ARG A 123 -3.08 18.81 -8.86
N LYS A 124 -3.78 19.90 -8.52
CA LYS A 124 -3.45 21.25 -9.04
C LYS A 124 -2.31 21.91 -8.27
N ASP A 125 -2.28 21.72 -6.95
CA ASP A 125 -1.23 22.27 -6.10
C ASP A 125 -0.11 21.23 -5.84
N THR A 126 -0.19 20.06 -6.50
CA THR A 126 0.80 18.98 -6.40
C THR A 126 1.99 19.27 -7.29
N GLU A 127 3.20 19.16 -6.73
CA GLU A 127 4.45 19.10 -7.48
C GLU A 127 4.85 17.63 -7.60
N PHE A 128 4.83 17.12 -8.83
CA PHE A 128 5.28 15.77 -9.09
C PHE A 128 6.81 15.72 -9.02
N GLN A 129 7.33 14.90 -8.08
CA GLN A 129 8.78 14.77 -7.85
C GLN A 129 9.31 13.34 -8.11
N GLY A 130 8.64 12.60 -9.00
CA GLY A 130 9.07 11.25 -9.37
C GLY A 130 8.61 10.14 -8.43
N ASN A 131 7.90 10.47 -7.34
CA ASN A 131 7.17 9.51 -6.54
C ASN A 131 5.83 9.17 -7.21
N SER A 132 5.02 8.35 -6.56
CA SER A 132 3.66 8.14 -7.04
C SER A 132 2.83 9.42 -6.86
N THR A 133 1.86 9.63 -7.76
CA THR A 133 0.93 10.76 -7.67
C THR A 133 0.20 10.78 -6.32
N LEU A 134 -0.12 9.61 -5.75
CA LEU A 134 -0.76 9.52 -4.43
C LEU A 134 0.13 10.05 -3.30
N VAL A 135 1.41 9.78 -3.33
CA VAL A 135 2.38 10.30 -2.34
C VAL A 135 2.51 11.81 -2.50
N ASP A 136 2.76 12.27 -3.72
CA ASP A 136 2.96 13.70 -4.00
C ASP A 136 1.71 14.53 -3.67
N ASP A 137 0.51 14.00 -3.98
CA ASP A 137 -0.75 14.62 -3.57
C ASP A 137 -0.87 14.74 -2.03
N ARG A 138 -0.48 13.69 -1.28
CA ARG A 138 -0.50 13.75 0.19
C ARG A 138 0.47 14.83 0.70
N PHE A 139 1.67 14.91 0.13
CA PHE A 139 2.66 15.91 0.51
C PHE A 139 2.21 17.34 0.25
N SER A 140 1.37 17.58 -0.75
CA SER A 140 0.80 18.91 -1.00
C SER A 140 0.07 19.48 0.24
N LEU A 141 -0.46 18.61 1.12
CA LEU A 141 -1.09 19.03 2.39
C LEU A 141 -0.10 19.64 3.38
N LEU A 142 1.19 19.36 3.27
CA LEU A 142 2.22 19.94 4.16
C LEU A 142 2.76 21.27 3.66
N LYS A 143 2.53 21.65 2.40
CA LYS A 143 3.01 22.95 1.83
C LYS A 143 2.68 24.17 2.68
N PRO A 144 1.46 24.28 3.28
CA PRO A 144 1.15 25.42 4.13
C PRO A 144 2.03 25.56 5.38
N LEU A 145 2.70 24.48 5.79
CA LEU A 145 3.58 24.43 6.96
C LEU A 145 5.01 24.85 6.64
N LYS A 146 5.39 24.93 5.35
CA LYS A 146 6.73 25.32 4.89
C LYS A 146 7.85 24.53 5.59
N LEU A 147 7.74 23.20 5.55
CA LEU A 147 8.73 22.31 6.17
C LEU A 147 10.12 22.52 5.56
N ALA A 148 11.16 22.44 6.39
CA ALA A 148 12.55 22.60 5.96
C ALA A 148 13.10 21.35 5.27
N ARG A 149 12.54 20.18 5.60
CA ARG A 149 12.92 18.87 5.04
C ARG A 149 11.67 18.13 4.61
N GLU A 150 11.76 17.43 3.47
CA GLU A 150 10.71 16.56 2.95
C GLU A 150 11.29 15.19 2.64
N ASP A 151 10.75 14.16 3.29
CA ASP A 151 10.98 12.76 2.96
C ASP A 151 9.64 12.13 2.55
N ARG A 152 9.54 11.73 1.28
CA ARG A 152 8.32 11.19 0.68
C ARG A 152 8.20 9.67 0.82
N ASN A 153 9.16 9.04 1.48
CA ASN A 153 9.10 7.62 1.79
C ASN A 153 8.15 7.37 2.97
N TYR A 154 7.42 6.30 2.87
CA TYR A 154 6.60 5.79 3.96
C TYR A 154 7.15 4.44 4.41
N HIS A 155 7.18 4.22 5.72
CA HIS A 155 7.77 3.03 6.30
C HIS A 155 6.77 2.35 7.25
N LEU A 156 6.89 1.03 7.35
CA LEU A 156 6.23 0.21 8.33
C LEU A 156 7.29 -0.40 9.24
N TRP A 157 7.15 -0.19 10.52
CA TRP A 157 8.08 -0.70 11.53
C TRP A 157 7.56 -2.01 12.10
N LEU A 158 8.34 -3.06 11.95
CA LEU A 158 8.12 -4.35 12.63
C LEU A 158 9.07 -4.46 13.82
N SER A 159 8.59 -5.05 14.91
CA SER A 159 9.47 -5.46 16.00
C SER A 159 10.26 -6.71 15.60
N GLU A 160 11.34 -6.99 16.32
CA GLU A 160 12.13 -8.21 16.09
C GLU A 160 11.31 -9.48 16.40
N GLU A 161 10.39 -9.40 17.38
CA GLU A 161 9.46 -10.50 17.71
C GLU A 161 8.51 -10.80 16.53
N GLU A 162 7.98 -9.77 15.87
CA GLU A 162 7.11 -9.94 14.70
C GLU A 162 7.86 -10.56 13.51
N LYS A 163 9.10 -10.14 13.28
CA LYS A 163 9.96 -10.76 12.26
C LYS A 163 10.28 -12.20 12.61
N GLN A 164 10.63 -12.48 13.87
CA GLN A 164 10.93 -13.82 14.33
C GLN A 164 9.71 -14.74 14.19
N GLN A 165 8.52 -14.28 14.55
CA GLN A 165 7.29 -15.03 14.38
C GLN A 165 6.99 -15.33 12.92
N GLY A 166 7.25 -14.38 12.01
CA GLY A 166 7.18 -14.59 10.56
C GLY A 166 8.10 -15.71 10.10
N ARG A 167 9.36 -15.72 10.57
CA ARG A 167 10.34 -16.77 10.28
C ARG A 167 9.87 -18.14 10.74
N GLU A 168 9.42 -18.24 11.98
CA GLU A 168 8.93 -19.49 12.56
C GLU A 168 7.72 -20.04 11.80
N THR A 169 6.79 -19.15 11.40
CA THR A 169 5.63 -19.52 10.58
C THR A 169 6.06 -20.09 9.23
N LEU A 170 7.03 -19.47 8.55
CA LEU A 170 7.55 -19.95 7.26
C LEU A 170 8.27 -21.30 7.42
N GLN A 171 9.11 -21.45 8.44
CA GLN A 171 9.80 -22.72 8.75
C GLN A 171 8.81 -23.86 9.05
N ALA A 172 7.79 -23.59 9.87
CA ALA A 172 6.75 -24.55 10.18
C ALA A 172 5.94 -24.99 8.95
N ALA A 173 5.83 -24.10 7.94
CA ALA A 173 5.19 -24.40 6.66
C ALA A 173 6.11 -25.18 5.69
N GLY A 174 7.39 -25.39 6.02
CA GLY A 174 8.34 -26.11 5.19
C GLY A 174 9.09 -25.24 4.17
N VAL A 175 9.09 -23.91 4.37
CA VAL A 175 9.90 -22.99 3.53
C VAL A 175 11.38 -23.23 3.82
N ASP A 176 12.16 -23.49 2.79
CA ASP A 176 13.62 -23.66 2.87
C ASP A 176 14.31 -22.29 2.94
N PRO A 177 14.98 -21.94 4.05
CA PRO A 177 15.63 -20.65 4.20
C PRO A 177 16.85 -20.44 3.26
N ALA A 178 17.36 -21.50 2.64
CA ALA A 178 18.48 -21.42 1.69
C ALA A 178 18.02 -21.00 0.28
N ARG A 179 16.71 -21.01 0.01
CA ARG A 179 16.13 -20.63 -1.28
C ARG A 179 15.47 -19.26 -1.19
N SER A 180 15.46 -18.53 -2.30
CA SER A 180 14.76 -17.25 -2.39
C SER A 180 13.24 -17.45 -2.23
N LEU A 181 12.62 -16.70 -1.35
CA LEU A 181 11.16 -16.67 -1.17
C LEU A 181 10.58 -15.42 -1.84
N ILE A 182 9.62 -15.60 -2.72
CA ILE A 182 8.98 -14.51 -3.46
C ILE A 182 7.51 -14.42 -3.06
N ALA A 183 7.09 -13.27 -2.56
CA ALA A 183 5.69 -13.00 -2.27
C ALA A 183 4.92 -12.72 -3.58
N MET A 184 3.86 -13.48 -3.82
CA MET A 184 3.04 -13.33 -5.02
C MET A 184 1.61 -12.91 -4.69
N GLY A 185 1.25 -11.69 -5.10
CA GLY A 185 -0.05 -11.08 -4.85
C GLY A 185 -1.05 -11.33 -5.96
N VAL A 186 -1.60 -12.54 -6.02
CA VAL A 186 -2.49 -12.99 -7.11
C VAL A 186 -3.90 -12.42 -6.99
N ASN A 187 -4.33 -12.04 -5.78
CA ASN A 187 -5.71 -11.65 -5.52
C ASN A 187 -5.91 -10.13 -5.38
N SER A 188 -7.17 -9.71 -5.45
CA SER A 188 -7.66 -8.37 -5.15
C SER A 188 -9.13 -8.44 -4.77
N LEU A 189 -9.59 -7.57 -3.88
CA LEU A 189 -11.01 -7.42 -3.53
C LEU A 189 -11.88 -7.13 -4.76
N GLY A 190 -11.36 -6.34 -5.70
CA GLY A 190 -12.02 -6.08 -6.99
C GLY A 190 -11.58 -7.11 -8.03
N HIS A 191 -12.49 -7.98 -8.48
CA HIS A 191 -12.20 -8.98 -9.52
C HIS A 191 -11.57 -8.36 -10.78
N TYR A 192 -11.99 -7.16 -11.15
CA TYR A 192 -11.45 -6.41 -12.29
C TYR A 192 -9.99 -5.97 -12.12
N LYS A 193 -9.41 -6.13 -10.93
CA LYS A 193 -8.00 -5.84 -10.61
C LYS A 193 -7.15 -7.11 -10.49
N ARG A 194 -7.65 -8.26 -10.92
CA ARG A 194 -6.91 -9.52 -10.87
C ARG A 194 -6.33 -9.82 -12.24
N TRP A 195 -5.01 -9.82 -12.33
CA TRP A 195 -4.34 -10.37 -13.51
C TRP A 195 -4.65 -11.87 -13.61
N PRO A 196 -4.86 -12.46 -14.81
CA PRO A 196 -5.29 -13.84 -14.95
C PRO A 196 -4.38 -14.82 -14.20
N ILE A 197 -4.99 -15.78 -13.51
CA ILE A 197 -4.26 -16.71 -12.64
C ILE A 197 -3.32 -17.64 -13.41
N ASP A 198 -3.66 -17.99 -14.63
CA ASP A 198 -2.81 -18.76 -15.55
C ASP A 198 -1.56 -18.00 -15.97
N CYS A 199 -1.64 -16.69 -16.09
CA CYS A 199 -0.49 -15.82 -16.32
C CYS A 199 0.43 -15.77 -15.07
N PHE A 200 -0.15 -15.68 -13.87
CA PHE A 200 0.63 -15.79 -12.62
C PHE A 200 1.31 -17.16 -12.49
N ALA A 201 0.63 -18.25 -12.91
CA ALA A 201 1.21 -19.59 -12.87
C ALA A 201 2.45 -19.70 -13.78
N GLN A 202 2.42 -19.12 -14.97
CA GLN A 202 3.58 -19.09 -15.87
C GLN A 202 4.76 -18.30 -15.28
N VAL A 203 4.49 -17.17 -14.64
CA VAL A 203 5.53 -16.39 -13.94
C VAL A 203 6.08 -17.17 -12.74
N ALA A 204 5.21 -17.85 -11.96
CA ALA A 204 5.64 -18.70 -10.85
C ALA A 204 6.53 -19.85 -11.32
N GLN A 205 6.13 -20.55 -12.40
CA GLN A 205 6.93 -21.58 -13.03
C GLN A 205 8.31 -21.05 -13.41
N TRP A 206 8.39 -19.93 -14.13
CA TRP A 206 9.64 -19.30 -14.53
C TRP A 206 10.54 -18.97 -13.33
N LEU A 207 9.98 -18.40 -12.26
CA LEU A 207 10.73 -18.07 -11.04
C LEU A 207 11.29 -19.32 -10.35
N ILE A 208 10.52 -20.42 -10.31
CA ILE A 208 10.97 -21.67 -9.71
C ILE A 208 12.07 -22.31 -10.57
N GLU A 209 11.87 -22.42 -11.88
CA GLU A 209 12.80 -23.11 -12.79
C GLU A 209 14.10 -22.33 -13.01
N GLN A 210 14.03 -21.01 -13.20
CA GLN A 210 15.20 -20.19 -13.57
C GLN A 210 15.94 -19.61 -12.36
N HIS A 211 15.26 -19.45 -11.21
CA HIS A 211 15.83 -18.81 -10.03
C HIS A 211 15.81 -19.69 -8.77
N ASN A 212 15.39 -20.96 -8.89
CA ASN A 212 15.22 -21.88 -7.76
C ASN A 212 14.40 -21.23 -6.61
N ALA A 213 13.40 -20.42 -6.97
CA ALA A 213 12.60 -19.69 -6.02
C ALA A 213 11.54 -20.55 -5.33
N GLN A 214 11.03 -20.08 -4.22
CA GLN A 214 9.83 -20.53 -3.55
C GLN A 214 8.79 -19.41 -3.63
N ILE A 215 7.52 -19.75 -3.78
CA ILE A 215 6.44 -18.80 -3.99
C ILE A 215 5.53 -18.79 -2.77
N LEU A 216 5.42 -17.65 -2.11
CA LEU A 216 4.47 -17.40 -1.03
C LEU A 216 3.22 -16.74 -1.61
N ILE A 217 2.10 -17.45 -1.62
CA ILE A 217 0.78 -16.90 -1.93
C ILE A 217 0.05 -16.66 -0.61
N TYR A 218 -0.13 -15.40 -0.25
CA TYR A 218 -0.80 -15.03 0.98
C TYR A 218 -2.30 -14.86 0.77
N CYS A 219 -3.08 -15.14 1.82
CA CYS A 219 -4.54 -15.04 1.81
C CYS A 219 -5.04 -14.01 2.81
N GLY A 220 -5.91 -13.11 2.35
CA GLY A 220 -6.85 -12.42 3.21
C GLY A 220 -8.09 -13.29 3.50
N PRO A 221 -8.91 -12.91 4.48
CA PRO A 221 -10.16 -13.63 4.76
C PRO A 221 -11.08 -13.68 3.53
N GLY A 222 -11.50 -14.87 3.12
CA GLY A 222 -12.40 -15.10 1.98
C GLY A 222 -11.70 -15.13 0.62
N GLU A 223 -10.37 -15.14 0.58
CA GLU A 223 -9.60 -15.17 -0.67
C GLU A 223 -8.99 -16.55 -0.98
N GLU A 224 -9.18 -17.53 -0.10
CA GLU A 224 -8.47 -18.81 -0.09
C GLU A 224 -8.71 -19.63 -1.37
N GLU A 225 -9.96 -19.68 -1.84
CA GLU A 225 -10.33 -20.49 -3.00
C GLU A 225 -9.61 -20.01 -4.27
N TYR A 226 -9.65 -18.71 -4.52
CA TYR A 226 -8.98 -18.13 -5.69
C TYR A 226 -7.46 -18.31 -5.63
N ASN A 227 -6.86 -18.09 -4.47
CA ASN A 227 -5.41 -18.20 -4.29
C ASN A 227 -4.90 -19.63 -4.52
N ARG A 228 -5.67 -20.64 -4.10
CA ARG A 228 -5.35 -22.06 -4.33
C ARG A 228 -5.48 -22.50 -5.79
N SER A 229 -6.17 -21.73 -6.63
CA SER A 229 -6.34 -22.10 -8.05
C SER A 229 -5.07 -21.98 -8.89
N LEU A 230 -4.01 -21.32 -8.38
CA LEU A 230 -2.72 -21.23 -9.07
C LEU A 230 -1.95 -22.56 -9.04
N LYS A 231 -1.83 -23.17 -7.87
CA LYS A 231 -0.98 -24.35 -7.65
C LYS A 231 -1.30 -25.52 -8.57
N PRO A 232 -2.57 -25.88 -8.86
CA PRO A 232 -2.93 -26.94 -9.80
C PRO A 232 -2.54 -26.69 -11.26
N LEU A 233 -2.22 -25.44 -11.62
CA LEU A 233 -1.77 -25.09 -12.98
C LEU A 233 -0.28 -25.39 -13.21
N LEU A 234 0.46 -25.74 -12.16
CA LEU A 234 1.87 -26.11 -12.21
C LEU A 234 2.04 -27.64 -12.26
N SER A 235 3.19 -28.11 -12.78
CA SER A 235 3.54 -29.52 -12.68
C SER A 235 3.70 -29.97 -11.22
N THR A 236 3.51 -31.25 -10.95
CA THR A 236 3.56 -31.80 -9.59
C THR A 236 4.87 -31.49 -8.87
N GLU A 237 5.99 -31.50 -9.60
CA GLU A 237 7.32 -31.22 -9.07
C GLU A 237 7.44 -29.76 -8.60
N LEU A 238 6.85 -28.82 -9.35
CA LEU A 238 6.90 -27.38 -9.03
C LEU A 238 5.96 -26.99 -7.90
N GLN A 239 4.86 -27.75 -7.71
CA GLN A 239 3.88 -27.51 -6.65
C GLN A 239 4.49 -27.54 -5.25
N ALA A 240 5.57 -28.33 -5.04
CA ALA A 240 6.29 -28.38 -3.77
C ALA A 240 6.96 -27.04 -3.38
N SER A 241 7.20 -26.16 -4.36
CA SER A 241 7.79 -24.85 -4.15
C SER A 241 6.74 -23.74 -3.94
N VAL A 242 5.44 -24.07 -3.88
CA VAL A 242 4.35 -23.08 -3.73
C VAL A 242 3.65 -23.25 -2.38
N PHE A 243 3.67 -22.20 -1.57
CA PHE A 243 3.10 -22.10 -0.24
C PHE A 243 1.83 -21.22 -0.28
N ASP A 244 0.68 -21.83 -0.47
CA ASP A 244 -0.64 -21.20 -0.60
C ASP A 244 -1.58 -21.47 0.59
N HIS A 245 -1.05 -22.10 1.62
CA HIS A 245 -1.79 -22.56 2.80
C HIS A 245 -1.48 -21.76 4.07
N ILE A 246 -0.50 -20.87 4.04
CA ILE A 246 -0.10 -20.05 5.18
C ILE A 246 -1.17 -18.98 5.41
N LYS A 247 -1.81 -19.02 6.59
CA LYS A 247 -2.83 -18.05 6.99
C LYS A 247 -2.26 -17.04 7.95
N THR A 248 -2.65 -15.78 7.75
CA THR A 248 -2.35 -14.68 8.66
C THR A 248 -3.63 -14.16 9.29
N ARG A 249 -3.59 -13.84 10.59
CA ARG A 249 -4.72 -13.32 11.37
C ARG A 249 -4.79 -11.79 11.31
N SER A 250 -3.67 -11.17 10.97
CA SER A 250 -3.54 -9.72 10.91
C SER A 250 -2.65 -9.29 9.76
N VAL A 251 -2.78 -8.03 9.39
CA VAL A 251 -1.90 -7.41 8.39
C VAL A 251 -0.44 -7.36 8.86
N ARG A 252 -0.18 -7.30 10.17
CA ARG A 252 1.18 -7.31 10.72
C ARG A 252 1.85 -8.68 10.61
N GLU A 253 1.11 -9.76 10.86
CA GLU A 253 1.59 -11.12 10.59
C GLU A 253 1.97 -11.29 9.11
N LEU A 254 1.15 -10.76 8.18
CA LEU A 254 1.48 -10.79 6.75
C LEU A 254 2.79 -10.06 6.45
N VAL A 255 2.97 -8.86 7.00
CA VAL A 255 4.22 -8.09 6.81
C VAL A 255 5.40 -8.81 7.47
N GLY A 256 5.19 -9.50 8.59
CA GLY A 256 6.19 -10.38 9.22
C GLY A 256 6.68 -11.49 8.27
N LEU A 257 5.78 -12.08 7.46
CA LEU A 257 6.18 -13.03 6.41
C LEU A 257 6.96 -12.32 5.29
N PHE A 258 6.50 -11.14 4.85
CA PHE A 258 7.16 -10.36 3.80
C PHE A 258 8.58 -9.93 4.17
N ALA A 259 8.87 -9.73 5.45
CA ALA A 259 10.21 -9.41 5.94
C ALA A 259 11.27 -10.50 5.61
N HIS A 260 10.83 -11.70 5.23
CA HIS A 260 11.69 -12.81 4.82
C HIS A 260 11.67 -13.09 3.31
N CYS A 261 10.91 -12.30 2.55
CA CYS A 261 10.88 -12.38 1.10
C CYS A 261 11.99 -11.53 0.48
N GLN A 262 12.46 -11.91 -0.70
CA GLN A 262 13.45 -11.17 -1.47
C GLN A 262 12.83 -10.27 -2.53
N LEU A 263 11.58 -10.57 -2.91
CA LEU A 263 10.85 -9.86 -3.96
C LEU A 263 9.35 -10.01 -3.75
N PHE A 264 8.60 -9.00 -4.16
CA PHE A 264 7.14 -9.06 -4.32
C PHE A 264 6.79 -8.91 -5.80
N VAL A 265 5.87 -9.73 -6.29
CA VAL A 265 5.23 -9.55 -7.60
C VAL A 265 3.72 -9.73 -7.46
N GLY A 266 2.93 -8.83 -8.03
CA GLY A 266 1.48 -8.99 -7.90
C GLY A 266 0.65 -7.79 -8.33
N ASN A 267 -0.66 -7.93 -8.14
CA ASN A 267 -1.63 -6.89 -8.44
C ASN A 267 -1.44 -5.63 -7.56
N ASP A 268 -1.86 -4.47 -8.08
CA ASP A 268 -1.83 -3.20 -7.35
C ASP A 268 -2.90 -3.16 -6.25
N THR A 269 -2.50 -3.59 -5.05
CA THR A 269 -3.37 -3.78 -3.88
C THR A 269 -2.68 -3.32 -2.58
N GLY A 270 -3.39 -3.38 -1.45
CA GLY A 270 -2.85 -3.02 -0.14
C GLY A 270 -1.51 -3.70 0.21
N PRO A 271 -1.36 -5.03 0.05
CA PRO A 271 -0.12 -5.74 0.31
C PRO A 271 1.10 -5.25 -0.49
N ARG A 272 0.90 -4.75 -1.70
CA ARG A 272 1.96 -4.12 -2.48
C ARG A 272 2.55 -2.88 -1.76
N HIS A 273 1.69 -2.05 -1.16
CA HIS A 273 2.14 -0.91 -0.35
C HIS A 273 2.86 -1.35 0.93
N MET A 274 2.44 -2.46 1.53
CA MET A 274 3.14 -3.06 2.68
C MET A 274 4.54 -3.52 2.29
N ALA A 275 4.69 -4.20 1.16
CA ALA A 275 5.99 -4.63 0.63
C ALA A 275 6.92 -3.41 0.42
N GLN A 276 6.44 -2.35 -0.23
CA GLN A 276 7.23 -1.12 -0.40
C GLN A 276 7.62 -0.49 0.94
N ALA A 277 6.74 -0.49 1.93
CA ALA A 277 6.96 0.16 3.22
C ALA A 277 7.99 -0.54 4.12
N ILE A 278 8.33 -1.79 3.83
CA ILE A 278 9.44 -2.54 4.46
C ILE A 278 10.65 -2.65 3.54
N ASP A 279 10.69 -1.85 2.51
CA ASP A 279 11.78 -1.80 1.52
C ASP A 279 11.99 -3.11 0.73
N LEU A 280 10.95 -3.92 0.58
CA LEU A 280 10.97 -5.13 -0.24
C LEU A 280 10.88 -4.72 -1.73
N PRO A 281 11.85 -5.13 -2.58
CA PRO A 281 11.78 -4.90 -4.03
C PRO A 281 10.50 -5.47 -4.61
N LEU A 282 9.92 -4.79 -5.60
CA LEU A 282 8.63 -5.23 -6.13
C LEU A 282 8.43 -4.92 -7.61
N LEU A 283 7.62 -5.77 -8.24
CA LEU A 283 6.99 -5.51 -9.53
C LEU A 283 5.46 -5.53 -9.37
N THR A 284 4.84 -4.41 -9.66
CA THR A 284 3.38 -4.26 -9.61
C THR A 284 2.77 -4.45 -11.00
N ILE A 285 1.72 -5.26 -11.08
CA ILE A 285 0.90 -5.42 -12.29
C ILE A 285 -0.34 -4.55 -12.11
N VAL A 286 -0.42 -3.48 -12.90
CA VAL A 286 -1.46 -2.45 -12.76
C VAL A 286 -2.68 -2.80 -13.59
N ALA A 287 -3.86 -2.69 -12.97
CA ALA A 287 -5.12 -2.99 -13.63
C ALA A 287 -5.39 -2.11 -14.85
N PRO A 288 -6.03 -2.64 -15.90
CA PRO A 288 -6.53 -1.84 -17.00
C PRO A 288 -7.40 -0.69 -16.51
N GLY A 289 -7.24 0.49 -17.11
CA GLY A 289 -7.88 1.73 -16.67
C GLY A 289 -7.18 2.42 -15.50
N GLY A 290 -6.17 1.78 -14.88
CA GLY A 290 -5.23 2.41 -13.96
C GLY A 290 -4.05 3.04 -14.71
N ASP A 291 -3.35 3.94 -14.03
CA ASP A 291 -2.08 4.50 -14.47
C ASP A 291 -1.02 4.11 -13.45
N LYS A 292 0.07 3.50 -13.90
CA LYS A 292 1.13 3.00 -13.00
C LYS A 292 1.76 4.09 -12.14
N ILE A 293 1.77 5.33 -12.61
CA ILE A 293 2.33 6.45 -11.83
C ILE A 293 1.45 6.86 -10.64
N ILE A 294 0.19 6.43 -10.59
CA ILE A 294 -0.72 6.81 -9.50
C ILE A 294 -0.21 6.28 -8.17
N ALA A 295 0.13 5.01 -8.12
CA ALA A 295 0.52 4.34 -6.88
C ALA A 295 2.00 3.95 -6.83
N ASN A 296 2.71 3.96 -7.95
CA ASN A 296 4.09 3.47 -8.05
C ASN A 296 5.06 4.62 -8.37
N PRO A 297 6.26 4.63 -7.74
CA PRO A 297 7.31 5.59 -8.09
C PRO A 297 7.75 5.42 -9.54
N VAL A 298 8.09 6.53 -10.18
CA VAL A 298 8.59 6.53 -11.56
C VAL A 298 10.09 6.26 -11.57
N ASN A 299 10.52 5.32 -12.42
CA ASN A 299 11.95 4.97 -12.62
C ASN A 299 12.69 4.59 -11.31
N HIS A 300 11.99 4.06 -10.32
CA HIS A 300 12.63 3.61 -9.09
C HIS A 300 13.35 2.27 -9.31
N PRO A 301 14.61 2.10 -8.87
CA PRO A 301 15.38 0.88 -9.17
C PRO A 301 14.83 -0.38 -8.50
N ARG A 302 14.14 -0.24 -7.36
CA ARG A 302 13.60 -1.37 -6.57
C ARG A 302 12.09 -1.53 -6.69
N TYR A 303 11.35 -0.48 -7.06
CA TYR A 303 9.89 -0.48 -7.11
C TYR A 303 9.45 -0.21 -8.53
N GLN A 304 9.08 -1.26 -9.24
CA GLN A 304 8.69 -1.19 -10.65
C GLN A 304 7.21 -1.49 -10.81
N ALA A 305 6.65 -1.02 -11.91
CA ALA A 305 5.28 -1.30 -12.30
C ALA A 305 5.18 -1.54 -13.81
N ILE A 306 4.22 -2.37 -14.19
CA ILE A 306 3.85 -2.64 -15.57
C ILE A 306 2.36 -2.44 -15.75
N ASP A 307 1.95 -1.81 -16.85
CA ASP A 307 0.56 -1.61 -17.25
C ASP A 307 0.35 -1.96 -18.72
N ILE A 308 -0.89 -1.84 -19.21
CA ILE A 308 -1.23 -2.18 -20.59
C ILE A 308 -0.52 -1.29 -21.62
N PHE A 309 -0.03 -0.11 -21.24
CA PHE A 309 0.70 0.81 -22.12
C PHE A 309 2.17 0.40 -22.32
N ASP A 310 2.67 -0.55 -21.53
CA ASP A 310 4.00 -1.17 -21.76
C ASP A 310 3.94 -2.26 -22.86
N ALA A 311 2.74 -2.67 -23.32
CA ALA A 311 2.59 -3.69 -24.34
C ALA A 311 3.13 -3.20 -25.70
N LYS A 312 4.06 -3.93 -26.28
CA LYS A 312 4.66 -3.61 -27.59
C LYS A 312 3.61 -3.77 -28.71
N GLY A 313 3.52 -2.78 -29.60
CA GLY A 313 2.69 -2.85 -30.82
C GLY A 313 1.24 -2.41 -30.67
N ALA A 314 0.84 -1.97 -29.50
CA ALA A 314 -0.47 -1.36 -29.31
C ALA A 314 -0.36 0.17 -29.48
N GLU A 315 -0.96 0.71 -30.54
CA GLU A 315 -1.10 2.15 -30.67
C GLU A 315 -2.01 2.69 -29.56
N THR A 316 -1.70 3.87 -29.03
CA THR A 316 -2.40 4.50 -27.91
C THR A 316 -3.91 4.62 -28.18
N ASP A 317 -4.30 4.84 -29.44
CA ASP A 317 -5.72 4.94 -29.85
C ASP A 317 -6.43 3.58 -29.83
N GLN A 318 -5.74 2.49 -30.22
CA GLN A 318 -6.27 1.13 -30.13
C GLN A 318 -6.45 0.71 -28.68
N LEU A 319 -5.48 1.00 -27.81
CA LEU A 319 -5.57 0.74 -26.37
C LEU A 319 -6.68 1.57 -25.73
N SER A 320 -6.86 2.82 -26.14
CA SER A 320 -7.93 3.69 -25.66
C SER A 320 -9.30 3.19 -26.09
N ALA A 321 -9.43 2.64 -27.30
CA ALA A 321 -10.66 2.04 -27.82
C ALA A 321 -11.00 0.71 -27.12
N LEU A 322 -9.98 -0.15 -26.91
CA LEU A 322 -10.11 -1.40 -26.14
C LEU A 322 -10.48 -1.12 -24.68
N ASN A 323 -9.89 -0.10 -24.07
CA ASN A 323 -10.17 0.30 -22.69
C ASN A 323 -11.62 0.76 -22.48
N LYS A 324 -12.31 1.19 -23.55
CA LYS A 324 -13.73 1.55 -23.53
C LYS A 324 -14.67 0.38 -23.77
N ASN A 325 -14.26 -0.63 -24.53
CA ASN A 325 -15.14 -1.67 -25.09
C ASN A 325 -14.72 -3.10 -24.75
N GLY A 326 -13.49 -3.34 -24.27
CA GLY A 326 -12.98 -4.66 -23.92
C GLY A 326 -13.39 -5.11 -22.51
N THR A 327 -13.42 -6.43 -22.27
CA THR A 327 -13.50 -6.96 -20.92
C THR A 327 -12.17 -6.69 -20.20
N ASN A 328 -12.20 -6.52 -18.87
CA ASN A 328 -10.97 -6.32 -18.08
C ASN A 328 -9.97 -7.47 -18.26
N GLU A 329 -10.44 -8.70 -18.43
CA GLU A 329 -9.57 -9.86 -18.65
C GLU A 329 -8.85 -9.79 -20.00
N GLN A 330 -9.53 -9.40 -21.09
CA GLN A 330 -8.91 -9.23 -22.40
C GLN A 330 -7.81 -8.15 -22.35
N LEU A 331 -8.09 -7.05 -21.67
CA LEU A 331 -7.11 -5.97 -21.50
C LEU A 331 -5.93 -6.40 -20.63
N TYR A 332 -6.17 -7.14 -19.56
CA TYR A 332 -5.09 -7.65 -18.73
C TYR A 332 -4.18 -8.65 -19.46
N ARG A 333 -4.71 -9.42 -20.39
CA ARG A 333 -3.91 -10.35 -21.21
C ARG A 333 -2.99 -9.65 -22.20
N LEU A 334 -3.10 -8.33 -22.39
CA LEU A 334 -2.09 -7.53 -23.10
C LEU A 334 -0.78 -7.44 -22.32
N ILE A 335 -0.83 -7.55 -21.00
CA ILE A 335 0.36 -7.73 -20.15
C ILE A 335 0.65 -9.23 -20.15
N THR A 336 1.59 -9.66 -21.00
CA THR A 336 1.90 -11.10 -21.13
C THR A 336 2.85 -11.56 -20.02
N PRO A 337 2.87 -12.87 -19.70
CA PRO A 337 3.85 -13.43 -18.75
C PRO A 337 5.30 -13.14 -19.15
N GLU A 338 5.63 -13.13 -20.46
CA GLU A 338 6.96 -12.84 -20.97
C GLU A 338 7.39 -11.41 -20.65
N MET A 339 6.49 -10.43 -20.79
CA MET A 339 6.78 -9.03 -20.41
C MET A 339 7.09 -8.92 -18.91
N VAL A 340 6.34 -9.65 -18.07
CA VAL A 340 6.53 -9.66 -16.62
C VAL A 340 7.86 -10.32 -16.26
N THR A 341 8.19 -11.48 -16.87
CA THR A 341 9.45 -12.19 -16.61
C THR A 341 10.67 -11.42 -17.13
N GLU A 342 10.59 -10.73 -18.28
CA GLU A 342 11.63 -9.82 -18.78
C GLU A 342 11.92 -8.70 -17.79
N ARG A 343 10.85 -8.08 -17.24
CA ARG A 343 10.97 -7.01 -16.25
C ARG A 343 11.54 -7.53 -14.93
N LEU A 344 11.09 -8.70 -14.47
CA LEU A 344 11.62 -9.37 -13.28
C LEU A 344 13.10 -9.76 -13.44
N SER A 345 13.49 -10.27 -14.60
CA SER A 345 14.88 -10.61 -14.89
C SER A 345 15.80 -9.39 -14.73
N THR A 346 15.38 -8.26 -15.28
CA THR A 346 16.11 -6.97 -15.14
C THR A 346 16.19 -6.55 -13.67
N LEU A 347 15.08 -6.59 -12.94
CA LEU A 347 15.04 -6.22 -11.53
C LEU A 347 15.93 -7.12 -10.67
N ILE A 348 15.85 -8.45 -10.86
CA ILE A 348 16.67 -9.43 -10.13
C ILE A 348 18.17 -9.22 -10.43
N ALA A 349 18.54 -8.94 -11.68
CA ALA A 349 19.92 -8.64 -12.04
C ALA A 349 20.44 -7.37 -11.35
N GLN A 350 19.64 -6.32 -11.31
CA GLN A 350 19.97 -5.08 -10.59
C GLN A 350 20.18 -5.30 -9.09
N LEU A 351 19.31 -6.11 -8.45
CA LEU A 351 19.41 -6.43 -7.03
C LEU A 351 20.64 -7.27 -6.66
N LYS A 352 21.16 -8.07 -7.60
CA LYS A 352 22.40 -8.84 -7.39
C LYS A 352 23.68 -8.02 -7.58
N ALA A 353 23.57 -6.87 -8.26
CA ALA A 353 24.70 -5.97 -8.53
C ALA A 353 24.91 -4.91 -7.42
N THR A 354 23.94 -4.77 -6.51
CA THR A 354 23.97 -3.84 -5.34
C THR A 354 24.30 -4.60 -4.08
#